data_aeba16dbb347600b59d18f0cec5faa40
#
_entry.id   aeba16dbb347600b59d18f0cec5faa40
#
_cell.length_a   1.000
_cell.length_b   1.000
_cell.length_c   1.000
_cell.angle_alpha   90.00
_cell.angle_beta   90.00
_cell.angle_gamma   90.00
#
_symmetry.space_group_name_H-M   'P 1'
#
loop_
_entity.id
_entity.type
_entity.pdbx_description
1 polymer ?
#
loop_
_entity_poly.entity_id
_entity_poly.type
_entity_poly.pdbx_seq_one_letter_code
_entity_poly.pdbx_strand_id
1 'polypeptide(L)'
;EYDPADFTKMLYPVVEHQADVVMGSRFIAPQYMRVSYFWHKVGNYLITFIFNILNNTTFTDVYSCYLMFRRDLIYAENLRTYGWEQHAEILSIATQRGKVFYEVPISYHGRTYEDGKKIRAHHTIAVIWTMIKMRLFG
;
A
#
# COMPACT_ATOMS: atom_id res chain seq x y z
N GLU A 1 9.46 -7.15 10.09
CA GLU A 1 8.02 -6.93 10.22
C GLU A 1 7.22 -7.78 9.21
N TYR A 2 7.70 -7.96 8.00
CA TYR A 2 7.07 -8.71 6.91
C TYR A 2 7.79 -10.02 6.64
N ASP A 3 7.05 -11.05 6.20
CA ASP A 3 7.59 -12.36 5.86
C ASP A 3 7.83 -12.45 4.34
N PRO A 4 9.07 -12.72 3.88
CA PRO A 4 9.35 -12.93 2.46
C PRO A 4 8.59 -14.10 1.82
N ALA A 5 8.17 -15.08 2.60
CA ALA A 5 7.36 -16.20 2.10
C ALA A 5 5.99 -15.75 1.54
N ASP A 6 5.49 -14.59 1.96
CA ASP A 6 4.24 -14.03 1.46
C ASP A 6 4.32 -13.59 -0.02
N PHE A 7 5.52 -13.41 -0.59
CA PHE A 7 5.66 -13.14 -2.02
C PHE A 7 5.07 -14.26 -2.90
N THR A 8 5.15 -15.49 -2.47
CA THR A 8 4.53 -16.60 -3.19
C THR A 8 3.01 -16.43 -3.30
N LYS A 9 2.37 -15.96 -2.24
CA LYS A 9 0.93 -15.66 -2.24
C LYS A 9 0.60 -14.52 -3.20
N MET A 10 1.46 -13.50 -3.27
CA MET A 10 1.27 -12.35 -4.16
C MET A 10 1.46 -12.70 -5.63
N LEU A 11 2.29 -13.69 -5.94
CA LEU A 11 2.50 -14.16 -7.31
C LEU A 11 1.28 -14.91 -7.87
N TYR A 12 0.47 -15.53 -7.03
CA TYR A 12 -0.68 -16.31 -7.47
C TYR A 12 -1.67 -15.49 -8.32
N PRO A 13 -2.15 -14.31 -7.90
CA PRO A 13 -3.00 -13.48 -8.75
C PRO A 13 -2.35 -13.01 -10.04
N VAL A 14 -1.03 -12.86 -10.05
CA VAL A 14 -0.28 -12.48 -11.27
C VAL A 14 -0.33 -13.61 -12.29
N VAL A 15 -0.07 -14.83 -11.86
CA VAL A 15 0.00 -16.01 -12.74
C VAL A 15 -1.40 -16.44 -13.20
N GLU A 16 -2.35 -16.56 -12.26
CA GLU A 16 -3.68 -17.12 -12.54
C GLU A 16 -4.67 -16.11 -13.10
N HIS A 17 -4.53 -14.84 -12.73
CA HIS A 17 -5.51 -13.79 -13.06
C HIS A 17 -4.91 -12.61 -13.84
N GLN A 18 -3.64 -12.67 -14.21
CA GLN A 18 -2.92 -11.62 -14.93
C GLN A 18 -3.03 -10.26 -14.23
N ALA A 19 -2.92 -10.27 -12.89
CA ALA A 19 -2.99 -9.06 -12.10
C ALA A 19 -1.90 -8.06 -12.48
N ASP A 20 -2.28 -6.82 -12.66
CA ASP A 20 -1.35 -5.71 -12.90
C ASP A 20 -0.74 -5.21 -11.61
N VAL A 21 -1.52 -5.22 -10.52
CA VAL A 21 -1.12 -4.79 -9.18
C VAL A 21 -1.65 -5.76 -8.15
N VAL A 22 -0.77 -6.19 -7.25
CA VAL A 22 -1.13 -7.01 -6.09
C VAL A 22 -0.64 -6.32 -4.83
N MET A 23 -1.55 -6.02 -3.92
CA MET A 23 -1.26 -5.47 -2.61
C MET A 23 -1.31 -6.55 -1.55
N GLY A 24 -0.31 -6.62 -0.68
CA GLY A 24 -0.37 -7.43 0.51
C GLY A 24 -1.12 -6.70 1.62
N SER A 25 -2.27 -7.19 2.04
CA SER A 25 -3.05 -6.57 3.11
C SER A 25 -2.78 -7.20 4.47
N ARG A 26 -2.57 -6.36 5.47
CA ARG A 26 -2.43 -6.74 6.88
C ARG A 26 -3.78 -6.97 7.55
N PHE A 27 -4.89 -6.60 6.90
CA PHE A 27 -6.24 -6.58 7.47
C PHE A 27 -7.19 -7.62 6.87
N ILE A 28 -6.81 -8.29 5.79
CA ILE A 28 -7.59 -9.39 5.21
C ILE A 28 -7.28 -10.68 5.96
N ALA A 29 -8.20 -11.13 6.78
CA ALA A 29 -8.23 -12.45 7.44
C ALA A 29 -6.85 -13.10 7.74
N PRO A 30 -5.93 -12.42 8.44
CA PRO A 30 -4.69 -13.05 8.89
C PRO A 30 -5.02 -14.13 9.92
N GLN A 31 -4.22 -15.21 10.00
CA GLN A 31 -4.38 -16.24 11.05
C GLN A 31 -4.34 -15.64 12.46
N TYR A 32 -3.48 -14.64 12.65
CA TYR A 32 -3.39 -13.82 13.85
C TYR A 32 -2.82 -12.45 13.49
N MET A 33 -3.18 -11.45 14.24
CA MET A 33 -2.75 -10.08 14.02
C MET A 33 -2.37 -9.44 15.35
N ARG A 34 -1.21 -8.79 15.39
CA ARG A 34 -0.86 -7.99 16.54
C ARG A 34 -1.82 -6.81 16.69
N VAL A 35 -2.38 -6.63 17.88
CA VAL A 35 -3.23 -5.47 18.17
C VAL A 35 -2.40 -4.21 18.09
N SER A 36 -2.75 -3.32 17.17
CA SER A 36 -2.06 -2.05 16.95
C SER A 36 -2.67 -0.92 17.79
N TYR A 37 -1.96 0.20 17.89
CA TYR A 37 -2.50 1.40 18.52
C TYR A 37 -3.73 1.90 17.75
N PHE A 38 -4.77 2.29 18.47
CA PHE A 38 -6.05 2.72 17.89
C PHE A 38 -5.88 3.82 16.84
N TRP A 39 -5.16 4.88 17.16
CA TRP A 39 -4.97 6.01 16.24
C TRP A 39 -4.14 5.68 14.99
N HIS A 40 -3.22 4.73 15.09
CA HIS A 40 -2.50 4.24 13.91
C HIS A 40 -3.43 3.48 12.96
N LYS A 41 -4.35 2.69 13.52
CA LYS A 41 -5.34 1.96 12.73
C LYS A 41 -6.30 2.93 12.05
N VAL A 42 -6.77 3.95 12.79
CA VAL A 42 -7.61 5.04 12.24
C VAL A 42 -6.88 5.77 11.11
N GLY A 43 -5.61 6.12 11.29
CA GLY A 43 -4.79 6.76 10.26
C GLY A 43 -4.66 5.91 9.00
N ASN A 44 -4.41 4.61 9.13
CA ASN A 44 -4.35 3.69 8.00
C ASN A 44 -5.70 3.58 7.27
N TYR A 45 -6.81 3.51 7.99
CA TYR A 45 -8.13 3.49 7.38
C TYR A 45 -8.45 4.80 6.65
N LEU A 46 -8.07 5.94 7.22
CA LEU A 46 -8.27 7.24 6.58
C LEU A 46 -7.49 7.35 5.26
N ILE A 47 -6.21 6.96 5.26
CA ILE A 47 -5.37 6.93 4.07
C ILE A 47 -6.00 6.02 3.01
N THR A 48 -6.39 4.80 3.39
CA THR A 48 -7.01 3.82 2.50
C THR A 48 -8.33 4.34 1.94
N PHE A 49 -9.17 4.94 2.77
CA PHE A 49 -10.45 5.52 2.36
C PHE A 49 -10.28 6.64 1.33
N ILE A 50 -9.37 7.58 1.58
CA ILE A 50 -9.08 8.68 0.64
C ILE A 50 -8.55 8.13 -0.68
N PHE A 51 -7.61 7.17 -0.63
CA PHE A 51 -7.07 6.54 -1.83
C PHE A 51 -8.16 5.89 -2.67
N ASN A 52 -9.04 5.12 -2.03
CA ASN A 52 -10.13 4.41 -2.70
C ASN A 52 -11.12 5.37 -3.38
N ILE A 53 -11.46 6.48 -2.74
CA ILE A 53 -12.31 7.52 -3.36
C ILE A 53 -11.62 8.12 -4.59
N LEU A 54 -10.33 8.49 -4.46
CA LEU A 54 -9.59 9.15 -5.54
C LEU A 54 -9.39 8.24 -6.75
N ASN A 55 -9.20 6.94 -6.55
CA ASN A 55 -8.88 5.99 -7.61
C ASN A 55 -10.03 5.02 -7.96
N ASN A 56 -11.19 5.17 -7.32
CA ASN A 56 -12.34 4.28 -7.49
C ASN A 56 -11.98 2.79 -7.28
N THR A 57 -11.36 2.49 -6.16
CA THR A 57 -10.91 1.16 -5.77
C THR A 57 -11.49 0.74 -4.43
N THR A 58 -11.28 -0.51 -4.03
CA THR A 58 -11.78 -1.07 -2.76
C THR A 58 -10.67 -1.75 -1.96
N PHE A 59 -9.45 -1.25 -2.04
CA PHE A 59 -8.34 -1.77 -1.24
C PHE A 59 -8.65 -1.68 0.25
N THR A 60 -8.16 -2.64 1.02
CA THR A 60 -8.31 -2.66 2.49
C THR A 60 -7.09 -2.09 3.21
N ASP A 61 -5.91 -2.09 2.58
CA ASP A 61 -4.65 -1.66 3.18
C ASP A 61 -3.67 -1.09 2.14
N VAL A 62 -3.89 0.15 1.71
CA VAL A 62 -3.02 0.79 0.69
C VAL A 62 -1.65 1.19 1.22
N TYR A 63 -1.45 1.17 2.53
CA TYR A 63 -0.18 1.58 3.14
C TYR A 63 0.64 0.40 3.70
N SER A 64 0.39 -0.78 3.17
CA SER A 64 1.27 -1.94 3.33
C SER A 64 2.49 -1.81 2.42
N CYS A 65 3.68 -2.14 2.93
CA CYS A 65 4.90 -2.09 2.13
C CYS A 65 5.01 -3.24 1.11
N TYR A 66 4.16 -4.25 1.19
CA TYR A 66 4.13 -5.35 0.22
C TYR A 66 3.25 -4.99 -0.97
N LEU A 67 3.89 -4.43 -1.98
CA LEU A 67 3.29 -4.04 -3.26
C LEU A 67 4.04 -4.73 -4.39
N MET A 68 3.31 -5.46 -5.22
CA MET A 68 3.79 -6.05 -6.46
C MET A 68 3.03 -5.42 -7.63
N PHE A 69 3.75 -5.01 -8.65
CA PHE A 69 3.15 -4.40 -9.85
C PHE A 69 3.90 -4.80 -11.10
N ARG A 70 3.23 -4.74 -12.23
CA ARG A 70 3.81 -5.00 -13.52
C ARG A 70 4.82 -3.90 -13.88
N ARG A 71 6.02 -4.30 -14.29
CA ARG A 71 7.17 -3.40 -14.46
C ARG A 71 6.92 -2.25 -15.44
N ASP A 72 6.13 -2.49 -16.49
CA ASP A 72 5.83 -1.49 -17.52
C ASP A 72 4.86 -0.38 -17.08
N LEU A 73 4.25 -0.51 -15.90
CA LEU A 73 3.37 0.52 -15.35
C LEU A 73 4.15 1.71 -14.78
N ILE A 74 5.39 1.51 -14.33
CA ILE A 74 6.16 2.52 -13.60
C ILE A 74 7.58 2.59 -14.16
N TYR A 75 7.98 3.79 -14.53
CA TYR A 75 9.35 4.12 -14.91
C TYR A 75 10.00 4.93 -13.78
N ALA A 76 11.18 4.51 -13.34
CA ALA A 76 11.85 5.10 -12.19
C ALA A 76 12.14 6.60 -12.37
N GLU A 77 12.41 7.04 -13.61
CA GLU A 77 12.63 8.45 -13.96
C GLU A 77 11.40 9.35 -13.78
N ASN A 78 10.22 8.77 -13.67
CA ASN A 78 8.96 9.50 -13.46
C ASN A 78 8.62 9.72 -11.98
N LEU A 79 9.32 9.04 -11.08
CA LEU A 79 9.11 9.18 -9.63
C LEU A 79 9.73 10.49 -9.13
N ARG A 80 8.96 11.23 -8.34
CA ARG A 80 9.31 12.58 -7.87
C ARG A 80 9.49 12.67 -6.36
N THR A 81 9.01 11.68 -5.62
CA THR A 81 9.06 11.67 -4.15
C THR A 81 10.13 10.71 -3.63
N TYR A 82 10.67 10.98 -2.43
CA TYR A 82 11.76 10.20 -1.84
C TYR A 82 11.49 9.75 -0.40
N GLY A 83 10.38 10.21 0.20
CA GLY A 83 10.02 9.93 1.59
C GLY A 83 8.98 8.81 1.72
N TRP A 84 8.25 8.85 2.82
CA TRP A 84 7.16 7.90 3.08
C TRP A 84 6.02 8.00 2.07
N GLU A 85 5.87 9.14 1.42
CA GLU A 85 4.91 9.42 0.37
C GLU A 85 5.23 8.72 -0.96
N GLN A 86 6.45 8.22 -1.16
CA GLN A 86 6.85 7.54 -2.40
C GLN A 86 5.99 6.29 -2.67
N HIS A 87 5.63 5.55 -1.62
CA HIS A 87 4.73 4.41 -1.76
C HIS A 87 3.36 4.82 -2.33
N ALA A 88 2.82 5.94 -1.86
CA ALA A 88 1.56 6.48 -2.36
C ALA A 88 1.65 6.93 -3.82
N GLU A 89 2.78 7.53 -4.23
CA GLU A 89 3.06 7.89 -5.62
C GLU A 89 3.10 6.65 -6.50
N ILE A 90 3.87 5.64 -6.13
CA ILE A 90 4.00 4.37 -6.86
C ILE A 90 2.62 3.70 -7.04
N LEU A 91 1.87 3.54 -5.95
CA LEU A 91 0.57 2.91 -5.99
C LEU A 91 -0.43 3.71 -6.83
N SER A 92 -0.41 5.05 -6.74
CA SER A 92 -1.27 5.91 -7.56
C SER A 92 -1.00 5.75 -9.05
N ILE A 93 0.27 5.77 -9.46
CA ILE A 93 0.65 5.56 -10.87
C ILE A 93 0.25 4.16 -11.33
N ALA A 94 0.56 3.13 -10.54
CA ALA A 94 0.23 1.74 -10.87
C ALA A 94 -1.28 1.53 -11.04
N THR A 95 -2.08 2.14 -10.16
CA THR A 95 -3.55 2.05 -10.21
C THR A 95 -4.15 2.81 -11.38
N GLN A 96 -3.58 3.96 -11.75
CA GLN A 96 -4.07 4.74 -12.91
C GLN A 96 -3.75 4.07 -14.25
N ARG A 97 -2.67 3.31 -14.34
CA ARG A 97 -2.22 2.66 -15.58
C ARG A 97 -2.61 1.19 -15.67
N GLY A 98 -2.75 0.51 -14.54
CA GLY A 98 -3.21 -0.88 -14.47
C GLY A 98 -4.73 -1.00 -14.60
N LYS A 99 -5.21 -2.24 -14.75
CA LYS A 99 -6.64 -2.56 -14.90
C LYS A 99 -7.10 -3.65 -13.94
N VAL A 100 -6.21 -4.58 -13.58
CA VAL A 100 -6.53 -5.75 -12.77
C VAL A 100 -5.79 -5.67 -11.44
N PHE A 101 -6.54 -5.52 -10.35
CA PHE A 101 -6.02 -5.31 -9.00
C PHE A 101 -6.47 -6.43 -8.08
N TYR A 102 -5.54 -6.94 -7.27
CA TYR A 102 -5.81 -7.94 -6.25
C TYR A 102 -5.19 -7.56 -4.92
N GLU A 103 -5.78 -8.05 -3.83
CA GLU A 103 -5.17 -8.05 -2.52
C GLU A 103 -5.02 -9.49 -2.02
N VAL A 104 -3.95 -9.74 -1.28
CA VAL A 104 -3.71 -11.03 -0.61
C VAL A 104 -3.41 -10.82 0.86
N PRO A 105 -3.82 -11.73 1.75
CA PRO A 105 -3.45 -11.66 3.15
C PRO A 105 -1.95 -11.90 3.33
N ILE A 106 -1.32 -11.05 4.15
CA ILE A 106 0.10 -11.18 4.49
C ILE A 106 0.30 -11.23 6.00
N SER A 107 1.42 -11.81 6.41
CA SER A 107 1.85 -11.83 7.80
C SER A 107 2.55 -10.52 8.14
N TYR A 108 2.21 -9.93 9.29
CA TYR A 108 2.80 -8.68 9.74
C TYR A 108 3.02 -8.66 11.25
N HIS A 109 4.25 -8.42 11.66
CA HIS A 109 4.67 -8.29 13.05
C HIS A 109 5.17 -6.86 13.30
N GLY A 110 4.26 -5.95 13.58
CA GLY A 110 4.57 -4.53 13.78
C GLY A 110 5.51 -4.28 14.94
N ARG A 111 6.48 -3.37 14.76
CA ARG A 111 7.39 -2.90 15.81
C ARG A 111 6.71 -1.89 16.74
N THR A 112 7.16 -1.84 17.98
CA THR A 112 6.83 -0.76 18.92
C THR A 112 7.69 0.46 18.65
N TYR A 113 7.38 1.58 19.33
CA TYR A 113 8.26 2.76 19.29
C TYR A 113 9.63 2.50 19.93
N GLU A 114 9.68 1.65 20.94
CA GLU A 114 10.93 1.19 21.58
C GLU A 114 11.78 0.36 20.61
N ASP A 115 11.12 -0.40 19.73
CA ASP A 115 11.77 -1.18 18.67
C ASP A 115 12.17 -0.32 17.45
N GLY A 116 12.05 1.00 17.51
CA GLY A 116 12.50 1.92 16.48
C GLY A 116 11.47 2.23 15.37
N LYS A 117 10.16 2.22 15.68
CA LYS A 117 9.13 2.67 14.75
C LYS A 117 9.31 4.14 14.39
N LYS A 118 9.52 4.44 13.10
CA LYS A 118 9.89 5.78 12.61
C LYS A 118 8.72 6.60 12.07
N ILE A 119 7.61 5.96 11.67
CA ILE A 119 6.46 6.66 11.07
C ILE A 119 5.68 7.43 12.13
N ARG A 120 5.46 8.72 11.90
CA ARG A 120 4.73 9.63 12.78
C ARG A 120 3.51 10.22 12.05
N ALA A 121 2.56 10.79 12.80
CA ALA A 121 1.30 11.32 12.28
C ALA A 121 1.48 12.40 11.18
N HIS A 122 2.51 13.23 11.25
CA HIS A 122 2.75 14.27 10.24
C HIS A 122 3.07 13.71 8.84
N HIS A 123 3.63 12.48 8.74
CA HIS A 123 3.86 11.83 7.46
C HIS A 123 2.55 11.51 6.73
N THR A 124 1.44 11.30 7.47
CA THR A 124 0.12 11.06 6.90
C THR A 124 -0.35 12.20 6.01
N ILE A 125 -0.07 13.46 6.40
CA ILE A 125 -0.45 14.64 5.64
C ILE A 125 0.27 14.66 4.29
N ALA A 126 1.58 14.40 4.29
CA ALA A 126 2.38 14.34 3.06
C ALA A 126 1.89 13.23 2.11
N VAL A 127 1.54 12.06 2.67
CA VAL A 127 0.99 10.92 1.91
C VAL A 127 -0.34 11.30 1.26
N ILE A 128 -1.29 11.86 2.01
CA ILE A 128 -2.60 12.28 1.49
C ILE A 128 -2.44 13.36 0.42
N TRP A 129 -1.60 14.34 0.67
CA TRP A 129 -1.32 15.39 -0.30
C TRP A 129 -0.76 14.82 -1.61
N THR A 130 0.17 13.86 -1.53
CA THR A 130 0.72 13.20 -2.71
C THR A 130 -0.36 12.45 -3.50
N MET A 131 -1.26 11.73 -2.82
CA MET A 131 -2.38 11.04 -3.48
C MET A 131 -3.28 12.01 -4.25
N ILE A 132 -3.64 13.13 -3.62
CA ILE A 132 -4.47 14.17 -4.25
C ILE A 132 -3.74 14.77 -5.46
N LYS A 133 -2.46 15.11 -5.29
CA LYS A 133 -1.64 15.68 -6.35
C LYS A 133 -1.51 14.74 -7.54
N MET A 134 -1.26 13.44 -7.29
CA MET A 134 -1.16 12.43 -8.34
C MET A 134 -2.47 12.22 -9.09
N ARG A 135 -3.62 12.41 -8.42
CA ARG A 135 -4.93 12.30 -9.08
C ARG A 135 -5.27 13.51 -9.95
N LEU A 136 -4.88 14.71 -9.52
CA LEU A 136 -5.23 15.98 -10.21
C LEU A 136 -4.23 16.39 -11.29
N PHE A 137 -2.95 16.03 -11.12
CA PHE A 137 -1.84 16.55 -11.94
C PHE A 137 -0.87 15.45 -12.42
N GLY A 138 -1.17 14.17 -12.14
CA GLY A 138 -0.35 13.02 -12.53
C GLY A 138 -0.66 12.43 -13.90
#